data_742fdb858a6166bcd05a85723af193dd
#
_entry.id   742fdb858a6166bcd05a85723af193dd
#
_cell.length_a   1.000
_cell.length_b   1.000
_cell.length_c   1.000
_cell.angle_alpha   90.00
_cell.angle_beta   90.00
_cell.angle_gamma   90.00
#
_symmetry.space_group_name_H-M   'P 1'
#
loop_
_entity.id
_entity.type
_entity.pdbx_description
1 polymer ?
#
loop_
_entity_poly.entity_id
_entity_poly.type
_entity_poly.pdbx_seq_one_letter_code
_entity_poly.pdbx_strand_id
1 'polypeptide(L)'
;MIFDQAQEDVLADESECLLVEAPPGSGKTHTAVRLVGRDIDAGRIGSTQRALVLTFSRSARSQLHSYAAELLTPSQRARTEITNYHAWFWQKVTQYRTSLGLPLQIELATEAERQADVLAAMELESVQRVSKDKRQVSDYSTALEYSLPNGRPDRLTEPRPSNEEIAARLRELHRSTGRVHYDDLAYYAWLLLDGSQTLRHLWRHKYPVIVLDEYQDSSPLQAAIIDRLTEQGSRLYAFADPLQQIYEWRDASKHRLEEFRASRHPSEHALRTLHRYRHSPALQAWMQQARDVLLDDAGSVTATRPPEIGVMYFNPDLPENNKVWGAEARELFQIDKPISNAIKNSQARTIGVIARRRNQLDVLERHLTRLFRCGRLRASEDALDLAIGWVDGYANAITVEHHTHRLLELAAVFAPRHKHLDFASRVGPDGIDPARLHEPRRALAEGITALARRCDTMAGAFRAVHDLTRLVCESQDARVIDWDSLYAIRRVLQAQPHLSDSEATDRAHARIRQARFSAAPTPRRGIYLLTCHEGKGKEFDFVVLPYVSDDNFEDDEESRQLLYVSLSRARRWILVRLATGKVPPICQRLGLV
;
A
#
# COMPACT_ATOMS: atom_id res chain seq x y z
N MET A 1 16.79 23.20 0.74
CA MET A 1 16.93 22.44 -0.53
C MET A 1 16.75 23.46 -1.64
N ILE A 2 17.64 23.51 -2.61
CA ILE A 2 17.56 24.45 -3.75
C ILE A 2 16.71 23.75 -4.81
N PHE A 3 15.71 24.46 -5.36
CA PHE A 3 14.92 23.98 -6.52
C PHE A 3 15.80 23.98 -7.75
N ASP A 4 15.57 23.03 -8.65
CA ASP A 4 16.11 23.12 -10.00
C ASP A 4 15.20 23.98 -10.89
N GLN A 5 15.70 24.35 -12.09
CA GLN A 5 14.98 25.24 -12.99
C GLN A 5 13.59 24.69 -13.37
N ALA A 6 13.45 23.39 -13.61
CA ALA A 6 12.16 22.79 -13.96
C ALA A 6 11.13 22.89 -12.82
N GLN A 7 11.59 22.75 -11.58
CA GLN A 7 10.73 22.97 -10.41
C GLN A 7 10.34 24.44 -10.26
N GLU A 8 11.28 25.37 -10.52
CA GLU A 8 11.01 26.80 -10.49
C GLU A 8 10.03 27.22 -11.59
N ASP A 9 10.15 26.64 -12.80
CA ASP A 9 9.22 26.86 -13.90
C ASP A 9 7.79 26.43 -13.53
N VAL A 10 7.62 25.25 -12.89
CA VAL A 10 6.32 24.81 -12.36
C VAL A 10 5.78 25.78 -11.31
N LEU A 11 6.64 26.28 -10.43
CA LEU A 11 6.24 27.23 -9.38
C LEU A 11 5.93 28.64 -9.94
N ALA A 12 6.48 29.01 -11.07
CA ALA A 12 6.20 30.28 -11.75
C ALA A 12 4.93 30.24 -12.61
N ASP A 13 4.45 29.06 -12.97
CA ASP A 13 3.27 28.90 -13.81
C ASP A 13 1.99 29.26 -13.05
N GLU A 14 1.27 30.25 -13.60
CA GLU A 14 0.02 30.80 -13.05
C GLU A 14 -1.25 30.13 -13.64
N SER A 15 -1.11 29.12 -14.47
CA SER A 15 -2.23 28.39 -15.10
C SER A 15 -3.13 27.75 -14.05
N GLU A 16 -4.41 27.67 -14.33
CA GLU A 16 -5.40 27.06 -13.43
C GLU A 16 -5.35 25.53 -13.45
N CYS A 17 -4.81 24.96 -14.54
CA CYS A 17 -4.66 23.52 -14.68
C CYS A 17 -3.23 23.17 -15.09
N LEU A 18 -2.55 22.35 -14.28
CA LEU A 18 -1.19 21.89 -14.55
C LEU A 18 -1.16 20.37 -14.66
N LEU A 19 -0.38 19.85 -15.61
CA LEU A 19 0.06 18.45 -15.65
C LEU A 19 1.58 18.42 -15.53
N VAL A 20 2.08 17.83 -14.45
CA VAL A 20 3.51 17.74 -14.18
C VAL A 20 3.94 16.27 -14.28
N GLU A 21 4.64 15.93 -15.35
CA GLU A 21 5.28 14.63 -15.47
C GLU A 21 6.55 14.58 -14.60
N ALA A 22 6.59 13.65 -13.68
CA ALA A 22 7.61 13.61 -12.65
C ALA A 22 8.03 12.18 -12.31
N PRO A 23 9.18 11.71 -12.81
CA PRO A 23 9.70 10.38 -12.49
C PRO A 23 10.03 10.22 -11.01
N PRO A 24 10.25 8.98 -10.53
CA PRO A 24 10.60 8.72 -9.13
C PRO A 24 11.88 9.45 -8.73
N GLY A 25 11.79 10.22 -7.65
CA GLY A 25 12.94 10.94 -7.12
C GLY A 25 13.24 12.29 -7.78
N SER A 26 12.37 12.78 -8.67
CA SER A 26 12.49 14.11 -9.29
C SER A 26 12.00 15.28 -8.41
N GLY A 27 11.55 15.00 -7.19
CA GLY A 27 11.02 16.05 -6.32
C GLY A 27 9.53 16.37 -6.50
N LYS A 28 8.76 15.49 -7.19
CA LYS A 28 7.31 15.60 -7.41
C LYS A 28 6.55 16.08 -6.15
N THR A 29 6.63 15.31 -5.07
CA THR A 29 5.94 15.60 -3.80
C THR A 29 6.39 16.91 -3.16
N HIS A 30 7.67 17.25 -3.29
CA HIS A 30 8.23 18.50 -2.79
C HIS A 30 7.67 19.70 -3.57
N THR A 31 7.63 19.62 -4.90
CA THR A 31 7.05 20.65 -5.78
C THR A 31 5.56 20.83 -5.53
N ALA A 32 4.82 19.73 -5.39
CA ALA A 32 3.38 19.74 -5.08
C ALA A 32 3.06 20.51 -3.78
N VAL A 33 3.82 20.26 -2.71
CA VAL A 33 3.63 20.97 -1.43
C VAL A 33 3.99 22.45 -1.55
N ARG A 34 5.01 22.81 -2.30
CA ARG A 34 5.40 24.23 -2.51
C ARG A 34 4.37 24.98 -3.35
N LEU A 35 3.75 24.37 -4.35
CA LEU A 35 2.62 24.96 -5.09
C LEU A 35 1.49 25.36 -4.15
N VAL A 36 1.14 24.51 -3.19
CA VAL A 36 0.14 24.82 -2.17
C VAL A 36 0.56 26.04 -1.34
N GLY A 37 1.82 26.09 -0.89
CA GLY A 37 2.36 27.23 -0.16
C GLY A 37 2.27 28.53 -0.96
N ARG A 38 2.69 28.49 -2.23
CA ARG A 38 2.60 29.61 -3.19
C ARG A 38 1.16 30.14 -3.30
N ASP A 39 0.20 29.26 -3.48
CA ASP A 39 -1.19 29.66 -3.69
C ASP A 39 -1.86 30.21 -2.43
N ILE A 40 -1.40 29.76 -1.26
CA ILE A 40 -1.82 30.35 0.01
C ILE A 40 -1.24 31.77 0.17
N ASP A 41 0.05 31.97 -0.15
CA ASP A 41 0.71 33.26 -0.05
C ASP A 41 0.19 34.27 -1.08
N ALA A 42 -0.20 33.78 -2.27
CA ALA A 42 -0.86 34.57 -3.32
C ALA A 42 -2.34 34.90 -3.01
N GLY A 43 -2.88 34.47 -1.85
CA GLY A 43 -4.26 34.72 -1.45
C GLY A 43 -5.33 33.93 -2.23
N ARG A 44 -4.93 32.93 -3.04
CA ARG A 44 -5.86 32.07 -3.78
C ARG A 44 -6.64 31.11 -2.89
N ILE A 45 -6.14 30.87 -1.68
CA ILE A 45 -6.77 30.06 -0.64
C ILE A 45 -7.03 30.97 0.56
N GLY A 46 -8.29 31.29 0.78
CA GLY A 46 -8.73 32.14 1.87
C GLY A 46 -8.57 31.51 3.26
N SER A 47 -8.80 32.28 4.31
CA SER A 47 -8.61 31.84 5.70
C SER A 47 -9.51 30.69 6.12
N THR A 48 -10.71 30.57 5.54
CA THR A 48 -11.69 29.50 5.79
C THR A 48 -11.62 28.35 4.77
N GLN A 49 -10.83 28.53 3.72
CA GLN A 49 -10.65 27.56 2.64
C GLN A 49 -9.42 26.66 2.88
N ARG A 50 -9.28 25.62 2.07
CA ARG A 50 -8.16 24.68 2.15
C ARG A 50 -7.71 24.25 0.76
N ALA A 51 -6.42 24.04 0.59
CA ALA A 51 -5.93 23.18 -0.49
C ALA A 51 -6.24 21.73 -0.15
N LEU A 52 -6.77 20.96 -1.11
CA LEU A 52 -6.95 19.52 -1.00
C LEU A 52 -5.83 18.81 -1.76
N VAL A 53 -5.00 18.05 -1.04
CA VAL A 53 -3.93 17.24 -1.64
C VAL A 53 -4.34 15.78 -1.53
N LEU A 54 -4.64 15.17 -2.67
CA LEU A 54 -5.04 13.76 -2.78
C LEU A 54 -3.88 12.92 -3.31
N THR A 55 -3.66 11.79 -2.66
CA THR A 55 -2.69 10.79 -3.11
C THR A 55 -3.29 9.40 -3.10
N PHE A 56 -2.71 8.48 -3.86
CA PHE A 56 -3.22 7.12 -3.95
C PHE A 56 -2.88 6.28 -2.72
N SER A 57 -1.65 6.38 -2.20
CA SER A 57 -1.15 5.48 -1.17
C SER A 57 -1.01 6.13 0.21
N ARG A 58 -1.12 5.29 1.26
CA ARG A 58 -0.87 5.70 2.65
C ARG A 58 0.58 6.15 2.87
N SER A 59 1.54 5.52 2.19
CA SER A 59 2.96 5.89 2.26
C SER A 59 3.22 7.27 1.64
N ALA A 60 2.65 7.55 0.47
CA ALA A 60 2.75 8.86 -0.17
C ALA A 60 2.10 9.97 0.69
N ARG A 61 0.95 9.69 1.33
CA ARG A 61 0.34 10.61 2.29
C ARG A 61 1.29 10.96 3.45
N SER A 62 1.99 9.95 4.03
CA SER A 62 2.96 10.21 5.10
C SER A 62 4.11 11.08 4.63
N GLN A 63 4.61 10.83 3.44
CA GLN A 63 5.68 11.61 2.83
C GLN A 63 5.24 13.06 2.57
N LEU A 64 4.03 13.26 2.04
CA LEU A 64 3.43 14.59 1.86
C LEU A 64 3.32 15.34 3.19
N HIS A 65 2.87 14.69 4.27
CA HIS A 65 2.84 15.32 5.60
C HIS A 65 4.23 15.70 6.11
N SER A 66 5.25 14.86 5.85
CA SER A 66 6.63 15.18 6.24
C SER A 66 7.15 16.41 5.49
N TYR A 67 6.93 16.48 4.18
CA TYR A 67 7.30 17.66 3.39
C TYR A 67 6.48 18.91 3.78
N ALA A 68 5.20 18.75 4.06
CA ALA A 68 4.38 19.87 4.54
C ALA A 68 4.88 20.42 5.89
N ALA A 69 5.36 19.54 6.78
CA ALA A 69 5.96 19.95 8.05
C ALA A 69 7.28 20.70 7.86
N GLU A 70 8.05 20.36 6.84
CA GLU A 70 9.34 21.00 6.52
C GLU A 70 9.17 22.31 5.74
N LEU A 71 8.25 22.36 4.77
CA LEU A 71 8.18 23.40 3.75
C LEU A 71 7.12 24.47 4.01
N LEU A 72 6.07 24.14 4.75
CA LEU A 72 4.95 25.04 5.02
C LEU A 72 5.01 25.60 6.44
N THR A 73 4.65 26.86 6.59
CA THR A 73 4.44 27.49 7.89
C THR A 73 3.25 26.84 8.63
N PRO A 74 3.14 26.99 9.95
CA PRO A 74 1.97 26.49 10.70
C PRO A 74 0.61 26.99 10.14
N SER A 75 0.55 28.25 9.72
CA SER A 75 -0.66 28.85 9.11
C SER A 75 -0.99 28.22 7.76
N GLN A 76 0.02 27.97 6.90
CA GLN A 76 -0.18 27.30 5.62
C GLN A 76 -0.63 25.84 5.82
N ARG A 77 -0.02 25.12 6.78
CA ARG A 77 -0.44 23.74 7.12
C ARG A 77 -1.89 23.66 7.59
N ALA A 78 -2.35 24.63 8.39
CA ALA A 78 -3.75 24.67 8.85
C ALA A 78 -4.75 24.83 7.70
N ARG A 79 -4.32 25.41 6.57
CA ARG A 79 -5.10 25.56 5.34
C ARG A 79 -4.82 24.50 4.28
N THR A 80 -4.15 23.40 4.64
CA THR A 80 -3.81 22.29 3.74
C THR A 80 -4.41 21.00 4.29
N GLU A 81 -5.23 20.32 3.50
CA GLU A 81 -5.80 19.01 3.82
C GLU A 81 -5.10 17.95 2.97
N ILE A 82 -4.23 17.14 3.58
CA ILE A 82 -3.49 16.07 2.91
C ILE A 82 -4.13 14.74 3.28
N THR A 83 -4.63 14.00 2.29
CA THR A 83 -5.32 12.74 2.52
C THR A 83 -5.18 11.79 1.33
N ASN A 84 -5.57 10.53 1.47
CA ASN A 84 -5.76 9.64 0.33
C ASN A 84 -7.23 9.63 -0.10
N TYR A 85 -7.49 9.18 -1.35
CA TYR A 85 -8.83 9.16 -1.92
C TYR A 85 -9.85 8.48 -1.00
N HIS A 86 -9.60 7.26 -0.55
CA HIS A 86 -10.56 6.51 0.28
C HIS A 86 -10.79 7.12 1.66
N ALA A 87 -9.77 7.70 2.29
CA ALA A 87 -9.94 8.40 3.56
C ALA A 87 -10.82 9.66 3.39
N TRP A 88 -10.65 10.37 2.27
CA TRP A 88 -11.49 11.51 1.94
C TRP A 88 -12.93 11.06 1.65
N PHE A 89 -13.13 10.01 0.86
CA PHE A 89 -14.45 9.44 0.60
C PHE A 89 -15.14 9.01 1.89
N TRP A 90 -14.46 8.23 2.73
CA TRP A 90 -15.01 7.81 4.02
C TRP A 90 -15.45 8.98 4.88
N GLN A 91 -14.64 10.03 4.97
CA GLN A 91 -15.00 11.24 5.71
C GLN A 91 -16.29 11.86 5.15
N LYS A 92 -16.43 11.94 3.80
CA LYS A 92 -17.63 12.53 3.19
C LYS A 92 -18.86 11.63 3.35
N VAL A 93 -18.71 10.34 3.13
CA VAL A 93 -19.78 9.35 3.33
C VAL A 93 -20.27 9.40 4.79
N THR A 94 -19.36 9.38 5.75
CA THR A 94 -19.73 9.48 7.18
C THR A 94 -20.42 10.80 7.51
N GLN A 95 -19.95 11.91 6.96
CA GLN A 95 -20.51 13.24 7.20
C GLN A 95 -21.93 13.38 6.63
N TYR A 96 -22.18 12.81 5.45
CA TYR A 96 -23.46 12.96 4.72
C TYR A 96 -24.23 11.64 4.60
N ARG A 97 -24.00 10.67 5.49
CA ARG A 97 -24.58 9.33 5.46
C ARG A 97 -26.12 9.31 5.37
N THR A 98 -26.78 10.22 6.06
CA THR A 98 -28.25 10.32 6.02
C THR A 98 -28.78 10.77 4.66
N SER A 99 -28.05 11.63 3.95
CA SER A 99 -28.38 12.03 2.56
C SER A 99 -28.20 10.87 1.57
N LEU A 100 -27.43 9.86 1.94
CA LEU A 100 -27.23 8.62 1.17
C LEU A 100 -28.23 7.52 1.55
N GLY A 101 -29.13 7.80 2.51
CA GLY A 101 -30.05 6.79 3.07
C GLY A 101 -29.36 5.76 3.97
N LEU A 102 -28.11 6.02 4.40
CA LEU A 102 -27.38 5.17 5.33
C LEU A 102 -27.78 5.49 6.79
N PRO A 103 -27.70 4.53 7.72
CA PRO A 103 -28.03 4.75 9.13
C PRO A 103 -27.06 5.71 9.82
N LEU A 104 -27.44 6.18 11.03
CA LEU A 104 -26.63 7.11 11.81
C LEU A 104 -25.27 6.53 12.22
N GLN A 105 -25.20 5.23 12.43
CA GLN A 105 -23.96 4.50 12.69
C GLN A 105 -23.60 3.71 11.44
N ILE A 106 -22.41 3.96 10.90
CA ILE A 106 -21.86 3.22 9.79
C ILE A 106 -20.45 2.78 10.12
N GLU A 107 -20.07 1.63 9.60
CA GLU A 107 -18.74 1.05 9.74
C GLU A 107 -18.25 0.49 8.41
N LEU A 108 -16.93 0.32 8.30
CA LEU A 108 -16.34 -0.36 7.14
C LEU A 108 -16.42 -1.87 7.36
N ALA A 109 -16.98 -2.57 6.38
CA ALA A 109 -16.96 -4.01 6.34
C ALA A 109 -15.51 -4.54 6.36
N THR A 110 -15.29 -5.63 7.06
CA THR A 110 -14.08 -6.45 6.94
C THR A 110 -14.09 -7.17 5.58
N GLU A 111 -12.93 -7.66 5.15
CA GLU A 111 -12.87 -8.43 3.90
C GLU A 111 -13.74 -9.69 3.94
N ALA A 112 -13.83 -10.37 5.09
CA ALA A 112 -14.69 -11.54 5.26
C ALA A 112 -16.18 -11.18 5.16
N GLU A 113 -16.60 -10.07 5.77
CA GLU A 113 -17.98 -9.57 5.67
C GLU A 113 -18.30 -9.13 4.24
N ARG A 114 -17.38 -8.40 3.57
CA ARG A 114 -17.54 -8.03 2.17
C ARG A 114 -17.75 -9.24 1.27
N GLN A 115 -16.94 -10.27 1.44
CA GLN A 115 -17.10 -11.51 0.68
C GLN A 115 -18.44 -12.18 0.96
N ALA A 116 -18.87 -12.24 2.22
CA ALA A 116 -20.16 -12.79 2.59
C ALA A 116 -21.33 -11.99 2.01
N ASP A 117 -21.27 -10.68 2.07
CA ASP A 117 -22.28 -9.76 1.55
C ASP A 117 -22.42 -9.87 0.01
N VAL A 118 -21.28 -9.93 -0.70
CA VAL A 118 -21.25 -10.10 -2.16
C VAL A 118 -21.85 -11.47 -2.54
N LEU A 119 -21.50 -12.55 -1.81
CA LEU A 119 -22.07 -13.88 -2.06
C LEU A 119 -23.57 -13.91 -1.85
N ALA A 120 -24.05 -13.28 -0.77
CA ALA A 120 -25.48 -13.16 -0.50
C ALA A 120 -26.19 -12.37 -1.60
N ALA A 121 -25.61 -11.27 -2.08
CA ALA A 121 -26.14 -10.47 -3.17
C ALA A 121 -26.19 -11.23 -4.51
N MET A 122 -25.27 -12.17 -4.71
CA MET A 122 -25.19 -13.05 -5.88
C MET A 122 -26.06 -14.30 -5.78
N GLU A 123 -26.75 -14.53 -4.66
CA GLU A 123 -27.51 -15.75 -4.38
C GLU A 123 -26.66 -17.05 -4.44
N LEU A 124 -25.41 -16.97 -4.06
CA LEU A 124 -24.50 -18.12 -4.06
C LEU A 124 -24.48 -18.81 -2.69
N GLU A 125 -24.75 -20.11 -2.67
CA GLU A 125 -24.97 -20.89 -1.45
C GLU A 125 -23.71 -21.26 -0.64
N SER A 126 -22.49 -21.07 -1.15
CA SER A 126 -21.29 -21.47 -0.39
C SER A 126 -19.97 -20.82 -0.77
N VAL A 127 -19.15 -20.58 0.27
CA VAL A 127 -17.76 -20.08 0.20
C VAL A 127 -16.81 -20.95 -0.65
N GLN A 128 -17.10 -22.26 -0.82
CA GLN A 128 -16.27 -23.16 -1.62
C GLN A 128 -16.34 -22.88 -3.13
N ARG A 129 -17.43 -22.31 -3.62
CA ARG A 129 -17.53 -21.84 -5.01
C ARG A 129 -16.73 -20.56 -5.27
N VAL A 130 -16.60 -19.69 -4.26
CA VAL A 130 -15.86 -18.40 -4.35
C VAL A 130 -14.39 -18.59 -4.67
N SER A 131 -13.75 -19.68 -4.28
CA SER A 131 -12.33 -19.90 -4.59
C SER A 131 -12.05 -20.05 -6.09
N LYS A 132 -13.04 -20.47 -6.88
CA LYS A 132 -12.98 -20.50 -8.35
C LYS A 132 -13.39 -19.17 -8.98
N ASP A 133 -14.23 -18.39 -8.30
CA ASP A 133 -14.83 -17.15 -8.79
C ASP A 133 -14.25 -15.86 -8.14
N LYS A 134 -13.03 -15.92 -7.58
CA LYS A 134 -12.34 -14.72 -7.08
C LYS A 134 -12.26 -13.58 -8.12
N ARG A 135 -12.23 -13.94 -9.40
CA ARG A 135 -12.34 -12.96 -10.50
C ARG A 135 -13.71 -12.28 -10.50
N GLN A 136 -14.80 -13.02 -10.34
CA GLN A 136 -16.15 -12.43 -10.34
C GLN A 136 -16.38 -11.48 -9.16
N VAL A 137 -15.88 -11.79 -7.96
CA VAL A 137 -16.00 -10.88 -6.80
C VAL A 137 -15.20 -9.59 -7.02
N SER A 138 -14.02 -9.67 -7.65
CA SER A 138 -13.26 -8.51 -8.11
C SER A 138 -14.00 -7.72 -9.18
N ASP A 139 -14.62 -8.41 -10.12
CA ASP A 139 -15.36 -7.81 -11.23
C ASP A 139 -16.62 -7.07 -10.76
N TYR A 140 -17.20 -7.42 -9.59
CA TYR A 140 -18.37 -6.72 -9.03
C TYR A 140 -18.04 -5.42 -8.31
N SER A 141 -16.90 -5.31 -7.65
CA SER A 141 -16.40 -4.02 -7.15
C SER A 141 -16.24 -3.03 -8.32
N THR A 142 -15.77 -3.53 -9.44
CA THR A 142 -15.64 -2.82 -10.70
C THR A 142 -17.00 -2.48 -11.31
N ALA A 143 -18.00 -3.37 -11.21
CA ALA A 143 -19.34 -3.12 -11.77
C ALA A 143 -20.08 -1.97 -11.09
N LEU A 144 -19.85 -1.73 -9.79
CA LEU A 144 -20.38 -0.54 -9.10
C LEU A 144 -19.80 0.77 -9.67
N GLU A 145 -18.53 0.78 -10.06
CA GLU A 145 -17.92 1.89 -10.78
C GLU A 145 -18.51 2.07 -12.19
N TYR A 146 -18.90 0.99 -12.87
CA TYR A 146 -19.45 1.01 -14.24
C TYR A 146 -20.95 1.27 -14.33
N SER A 147 -21.70 1.21 -13.23
CA SER A 147 -23.11 1.62 -13.21
C SER A 147 -23.30 3.14 -13.37
N LEU A 148 -22.23 3.88 -13.62
CA LEU A 148 -22.29 5.30 -13.97
C LEU A 148 -22.80 5.50 -15.42
N PRO A 149 -23.53 6.59 -15.71
CA PRO A 149 -24.14 6.85 -17.03
C PRO A 149 -23.19 6.83 -18.23
N ASN A 150 -21.87 6.89 -18.01
CA ASN A 150 -20.81 6.84 -19.02
C ASN A 150 -19.83 5.68 -18.82
N GLY A 151 -20.17 4.68 -18.00
CA GLY A 151 -19.33 3.51 -17.74
C GLY A 151 -19.19 2.61 -18.98
N ARG A 152 -18.05 1.95 -19.12
CA ARG A 152 -17.77 1.03 -20.23
C ARG A 152 -18.51 -0.30 -20.02
N PRO A 153 -19.33 -0.81 -20.97
CA PRO A 153 -20.18 -1.98 -20.77
C PRO A 153 -19.51 -3.35 -20.92
N ASP A 154 -18.26 -3.50 -21.36
CA ASP A 154 -17.92 -4.68 -22.17
C ASP A 154 -17.04 -5.77 -21.56
N ARG A 155 -16.82 -5.83 -20.25
CA ARG A 155 -15.91 -6.85 -19.69
C ARG A 155 -16.56 -7.94 -18.82
N LEU A 156 -17.85 -7.89 -18.58
CA LEU A 156 -18.52 -8.86 -17.72
C LEU A 156 -19.25 -9.90 -18.57
N THR A 157 -18.71 -11.11 -18.60
CA THR A 157 -19.39 -12.29 -19.12
C THR A 157 -20.57 -12.63 -18.20
N GLU A 158 -21.77 -12.57 -18.76
CA GLU A 158 -23.08 -12.89 -18.19
C GLU A 158 -23.14 -13.37 -16.73
N PRO A 159 -23.39 -12.51 -15.77
CA PRO A 159 -23.77 -12.92 -14.43
C PRO A 159 -25.29 -13.07 -14.32
N ARG A 160 -25.72 -14.00 -13.52
CA ARG A 160 -27.11 -14.08 -13.02
C ARG A 160 -27.05 -13.98 -11.50
N PRO A 161 -27.56 -12.98 -10.87
CA PRO A 161 -28.26 -11.76 -11.35
C PRO A 161 -27.35 -10.76 -12.07
N SER A 162 -27.94 -9.75 -12.71
CA SER A 162 -27.19 -8.68 -13.39
C SER A 162 -26.35 -7.87 -12.40
N ASN A 163 -25.29 -7.22 -12.89
CA ASN A 163 -24.44 -6.37 -12.05
C ASN A 163 -25.23 -5.25 -11.37
N GLU A 164 -26.23 -4.68 -12.05
CA GLU A 164 -27.10 -3.65 -11.49
C GLU A 164 -27.94 -4.18 -10.33
N GLU A 165 -28.47 -5.42 -10.44
CA GLU A 165 -29.22 -6.05 -9.36
C GLU A 165 -28.34 -6.36 -8.15
N ILE A 166 -27.12 -6.85 -8.36
CA ILE A 166 -26.16 -7.09 -7.26
C ILE A 166 -25.80 -5.78 -6.59
N ALA A 167 -25.48 -4.74 -7.35
CA ALA A 167 -25.18 -3.43 -6.82
C ALA A 167 -26.37 -2.85 -6.04
N ALA A 168 -27.60 -3.06 -6.51
CA ALA A 168 -28.81 -2.62 -5.80
C ALA A 168 -28.99 -3.38 -4.47
N ARG A 169 -28.78 -4.70 -4.45
CA ARG A 169 -28.84 -5.52 -3.24
C ARG A 169 -27.77 -5.16 -2.23
N LEU A 170 -26.52 -4.92 -2.67
CA LEU A 170 -25.45 -4.46 -1.80
C LEU A 170 -25.77 -3.09 -1.18
N ARG A 171 -26.30 -2.15 -1.96
CA ARG A 171 -26.74 -0.84 -1.42
C ARG A 171 -27.86 -0.98 -0.40
N GLU A 172 -28.80 -1.89 -0.61
CA GLU A 172 -29.85 -2.15 0.38
C GLU A 172 -29.28 -2.80 1.65
N LEU A 173 -28.30 -3.69 1.51
CA LEU A 173 -27.61 -4.28 2.64
C LEU A 173 -26.84 -3.20 3.43
N HIS A 174 -26.14 -2.26 2.76
CA HIS A 174 -25.47 -1.16 3.43
C HIS A 174 -26.46 -0.24 4.19
N ARG A 175 -27.65 0.00 3.64
CA ARG A 175 -28.70 0.79 4.31
C ARG A 175 -29.26 0.08 5.52
N SER A 176 -29.46 -1.22 5.45
CA SER A 176 -30.06 -2.01 6.55
C SER A 176 -29.06 -2.29 7.67
N THR A 177 -27.79 -2.55 7.35
CA THR A 177 -26.77 -2.96 8.33
C THR A 177 -25.88 -1.81 8.81
N GLY A 178 -25.72 -0.76 8.02
CA GLY A 178 -24.72 0.28 8.25
C GLY A 178 -23.28 -0.12 7.89
N ARG A 179 -23.08 -1.34 7.43
CA ARG A 179 -21.76 -1.80 6.94
C ARG A 179 -21.57 -1.38 5.49
N VAL A 180 -20.51 -0.61 5.23
CA VAL A 180 -20.19 -0.09 3.90
C VAL A 180 -18.89 -0.74 3.42
N HIS A 181 -18.86 -1.22 2.20
CA HIS A 181 -17.64 -1.79 1.64
C HIS A 181 -16.65 -0.70 1.25
N TYR A 182 -15.36 -1.01 1.39
CA TYR A 182 -14.28 -0.08 1.07
C TYR A 182 -14.32 0.39 -0.39
N ASP A 183 -14.62 -0.52 -1.31
CA ASP A 183 -14.67 -0.25 -2.75
C ASP A 183 -15.86 0.67 -3.13
N ASP A 184 -16.94 0.67 -2.34
CA ASP A 184 -18.14 1.46 -2.61
C ASP A 184 -18.03 2.91 -2.13
N LEU A 185 -16.98 3.26 -1.40
CA LEU A 185 -16.79 4.62 -0.87
C LEU A 185 -16.71 5.67 -1.97
N ALA A 186 -16.03 5.36 -3.07
CA ALA A 186 -15.93 6.25 -4.22
C ALA A 186 -17.29 6.47 -4.87
N TYR A 187 -18.09 5.41 -5.01
CA TYR A 187 -19.43 5.49 -5.55
C TYR A 187 -20.36 6.37 -4.69
N TYR A 188 -20.35 6.18 -3.38
CA TYR A 188 -21.13 7.04 -2.48
C TYR A 188 -20.69 8.50 -2.50
N ALA A 189 -19.39 8.76 -2.58
CA ALA A 189 -18.86 10.12 -2.72
C ALA A 189 -19.30 10.76 -4.05
N TRP A 190 -19.33 9.98 -5.13
CA TRP A 190 -19.85 10.44 -6.42
C TRP A 190 -21.34 10.74 -6.35
N LEU A 191 -22.16 9.86 -5.74
CA LEU A 191 -23.62 10.11 -5.54
C LEU A 191 -23.90 11.41 -4.80
N LEU A 192 -23.09 11.77 -3.78
CA LEU A 192 -23.22 13.04 -3.07
C LEU A 192 -22.99 14.24 -4.00
N LEU A 193 -21.99 14.16 -4.86
CA LEU A 193 -21.65 15.23 -5.80
C LEU A 193 -22.66 15.29 -6.96
N ASP A 194 -23.03 14.17 -7.52
CA ASP A 194 -23.94 14.11 -8.65
C ASP A 194 -25.37 14.53 -8.24
N GLY A 195 -25.82 14.04 -7.08
CA GLY A 195 -27.17 14.30 -6.55
C GLY A 195 -27.37 15.69 -5.93
N SER A 196 -26.30 16.46 -5.65
CA SER A 196 -26.43 17.73 -4.92
C SER A 196 -25.56 18.87 -5.46
N GLN A 197 -26.20 19.78 -6.19
CA GLN A 197 -25.55 21.02 -6.63
C GLN A 197 -25.02 21.85 -5.45
N THR A 198 -25.72 21.87 -4.33
CA THR A 198 -25.30 22.59 -3.11
C THR A 198 -24.00 22.01 -2.56
N LEU A 199 -23.87 20.69 -2.51
CA LEU A 199 -22.61 20.06 -2.06
C LEU A 199 -21.46 20.31 -3.02
N ARG A 200 -21.70 20.30 -4.34
CA ARG A 200 -20.71 20.69 -5.33
C ARG A 200 -20.20 22.11 -5.08
N HIS A 201 -21.10 23.08 -4.89
CA HIS A 201 -20.72 24.46 -4.60
C HIS A 201 -19.97 24.59 -3.28
N LEU A 202 -20.45 23.92 -2.20
CA LEU A 202 -19.82 23.96 -0.88
C LEU A 202 -18.40 23.41 -0.91
N TRP A 203 -18.19 22.23 -1.53
CA TRP A 203 -16.87 21.61 -1.55
C TRP A 203 -15.90 22.34 -2.46
N ARG A 204 -16.38 22.88 -3.58
CA ARG A 204 -15.60 23.76 -4.45
C ARG A 204 -15.17 25.04 -3.75
N HIS A 205 -16.09 25.69 -3.04
CA HIS A 205 -15.74 26.86 -2.24
C HIS A 205 -14.70 26.50 -1.17
N LYS A 206 -14.85 25.34 -0.54
CA LYS A 206 -13.92 24.85 0.48
C LYS A 206 -12.53 24.54 -0.10
N TYR A 207 -12.47 24.01 -1.34
CA TYR A 207 -11.24 23.53 -1.98
C TYR A 207 -10.97 24.27 -3.29
N PRO A 208 -10.54 25.54 -3.26
CA PRO A 208 -10.22 26.30 -4.47
C PRO A 208 -8.99 25.80 -5.20
N VAL A 209 -8.14 25.01 -4.53
CA VAL A 209 -6.95 24.37 -5.10
C VAL A 209 -6.98 22.88 -4.76
N ILE A 210 -6.84 22.04 -5.78
CA ILE A 210 -6.76 20.58 -5.66
C ILE A 210 -5.45 20.12 -6.29
N VAL A 211 -4.67 19.34 -5.56
CA VAL A 211 -3.42 18.73 -6.00
C VAL A 211 -3.59 17.22 -5.99
N LEU A 212 -3.31 16.58 -7.13
CA LEU A 212 -3.39 15.14 -7.32
C LEU A 212 -1.99 14.55 -7.45
N ASP A 213 -1.62 13.70 -6.53
CA ASP A 213 -0.36 12.95 -6.58
C ASP A 213 -0.63 11.54 -7.13
N GLU A 214 0.26 11.02 -7.98
CA GLU A 214 0.10 9.72 -8.68
C GLU A 214 -1.20 9.64 -9.51
N TYR A 215 -1.53 10.71 -10.24
CA TYR A 215 -2.81 10.80 -10.97
C TYR A 215 -3.01 9.70 -12.01
N GLN A 216 -1.94 9.14 -12.57
CA GLN A 216 -2.00 8.02 -13.51
C GLN A 216 -2.68 6.75 -12.94
N ASP A 217 -2.76 6.62 -11.61
CA ASP A 217 -3.39 5.47 -10.94
C ASP A 217 -4.88 5.68 -10.63
N SER A 218 -5.43 6.84 -10.99
CA SER A 218 -6.82 7.17 -10.68
C SER A 218 -7.80 6.33 -11.49
N SER A 219 -8.81 5.74 -10.80
CA SER A 219 -9.89 5.03 -11.48
C SER A 219 -10.81 6.00 -12.25
N PRO A 220 -11.63 5.51 -13.20
CA PRO A 220 -12.61 6.35 -13.91
C PRO A 220 -13.53 7.10 -12.95
N LEU A 221 -13.98 6.45 -11.89
CA LEU A 221 -14.87 7.05 -10.90
C LEU A 221 -14.16 8.14 -10.08
N GLN A 222 -12.90 7.93 -9.71
CA GLN A 222 -12.10 8.93 -9.02
C GLN A 222 -11.87 10.16 -9.91
N ALA A 223 -11.60 9.97 -11.20
CA ALA A 223 -11.49 11.06 -12.16
C ALA A 223 -12.81 11.82 -12.30
N ALA A 224 -13.95 11.12 -12.43
CA ALA A 224 -15.28 11.74 -12.48
C ALA A 224 -15.60 12.58 -11.23
N ILE A 225 -15.20 12.10 -10.03
CA ILE A 225 -15.34 12.88 -8.79
C ILE A 225 -14.51 14.16 -8.85
N ILE A 226 -13.26 14.09 -9.33
CA ILE A 226 -12.39 15.27 -9.48
C ILE A 226 -12.99 16.24 -10.49
N ASP A 227 -13.53 15.74 -11.61
CA ASP A 227 -14.19 16.57 -12.61
C ASP A 227 -15.36 17.34 -11.99
N ARG A 228 -16.22 16.68 -11.23
CA ARG A 228 -17.34 17.34 -10.50
C ARG A 228 -16.87 18.37 -9.49
N LEU A 229 -15.74 18.13 -8.82
CA LEU A 229 -15.17 19.08 -7.86
C LEU A 229 -14.57 20.33 -8.53
N THR A 230 -14.10 20.20 -9.77
CA THR A 230 -13.34 21.25 -10.47
C THR A 230 -14.11 21.94 -11.63
N GLU A 231 -15.34 21.52 -11.92
CA GLU A 231 -16.16 22.01 -13.07
C GLU A 231 -16.25 23.53 -13.23
N GLN A 232 -16.08 24.34 -12.21
CA GLN A 232 -16.31 25.78 -12.24
C GLN A 232 -15.28 26.56 -11.40
N GLY A 233 -13.97 26.38 -11.71
CA GLY A 233 -12.97 27.33 -11.26
C GLY A 233 -12.12 26.96 -10.06
N SER A 234 -12.01 25.68 -9.66
CA SER A 234 -10.93 25.25 -8.78
C SER A 234 -9.66 25.01 -9.60
N ARG A 235 -8.51 25.46 -9.11
CA ARG A 235 -7.21 25.14 -9.70
C ARG A 235 -6.91 23.67 -9.50
N LEU A 236 -6.38 23.00 -10.53
CA LEU A 236 -6.11 21.58 -10.53
C LEU A 236 -4.67 21.30 -10.97
N TYR A 237 -3.88 20.71 -10.08
CA TYR A 237 -2.48 20.37 -10.34
C TYR A 237 -2.31 18.87 -10.25
N ALA A 238 -2.11 18.21 -11.40
CA ALA A 238 -1.91 16.77 -11.50
C ALA A 238 -0.42 16.44 -11.63
N PHE A 239 0.08 15.60 -10.74
CA PHE A 239 1.42 15.03 -10.81
C PHE A 239 1.33 13.55 -11.17
N ALA A 240 2.07 13.14 -12.19
CA ALA A 240 1.99 11.78 -12.72
C ALA A 240 3.35 11.26 -13.23
N ASP A 241 3.48 9.94 -13.30
CA ASP A 241 4.54 9.26 -14.01
C ASP A 241 3.96 8.13 -14.87
N PRO A 242 3.91 8.25 -16.21
CA PRO A 242 3.34 7.24 -17.09
C PRO A 242 3.95 5.84 -16.90
N LEU A 243 5.27 5.76 -16.64
CA LEU A 243 5.97 4.49 -16.42
C LEU A 243 5.69 3.84 -15.05
N GLN A 244 4.98 4.51 -14.16
CA GLN A 244 4.55 3.92 -12.88
C GLN A 244 3.08 3.49 -12.86
N GLN A 245 2.42 3.41 -13.99
CA GLN A 245 1.05 2.95 -14.12
C GLN A 245 0.99 1.43 -14.09
N ILE A 246 0.91 0.84 -12.90
CA ILE A 246 0.95 -0.62 -12.68
C ILE A 246 -0.35 -1.18 -12.08
N TYR A 247 -1.43 -0.41 -12.08
CA TYR A 247 -2.72 -0.80 -11.49
C TYR A 247 -3.84 -0.96 -12.53
N GLU A 248 -3.51 -1.40 -13.77
CA GLU A 248 -4.52 -1.67 -14.80
C GLU A 248 -5.59 -2.67 -14.34
N TRP A 249 -5.20 -3.64 -13.53
CA TRP A 249 -6.12 -4.61 -12.93
C TRP A 249 -7.11 -4.00 -11.91
N ARG A 250 -6.92 -2.72 -11.53
CA ARG A 250 -7.87 -1.90 -10.75
C ARG A 250 -8.56 -0.85 -11.62
N ASP A 251 -8.66 -1.09 -12.93
CA ASP A 251 -9.29 -0.19 -13.91
C ASP A 251 -8.66 1.21 -14.01
N ALA A 252 -7.40 1.38 -13.60
CA ALA A 252 -6.65 2.56 -13.97
C ALA A 252 -6.55 2.61 -15.50
N SER A 253 -7.16 3.64 -16.12
CA SER A 253 -7.18 3.77 -17.58
C SER A 253 -5.75 3.95 -18.09
N LYS A 254 -5.31 3.13 -19.07
CA LYS A 254 -4.05 3.35 -19.80
C LYS A 254 -3.94 4.75 -20.38
N HIS A 255 -5.06 5.32 -20.76
CA HIS A 255 -5.17 6.63 -21.40
C HIS A 255 -5.49 7.76 -20.42
N ARG A 256 -5.33 7.53 -19.10
CA ARG A 256 -5.71 8.53 -18.06
C ARG A 256 -5.10 9.90 -18.29
N LEU A 257 -3.83 9.96 -18.65
CA LEU A 257 -3.15 11.23 -18.90
C LEU A 257 -3.58 11.85 -20.23
N GLU A 258 -3.84 11.05 -21.25
CA GLU A 258 -4.37 11.50 -22.55
C GLU A 258 -5.79 12.05 -22.40
N GLU A 259 -6.65 11.37 -21.64
CA GLU A 259 -7.99 11.83 -21.28
C GLU A 259 -7.93 13.17 -20.54
N PHE A 260 -6.99 13.33 -19.60
CA PHE A 260 -6.78 14.59 -18.88
C PHE A 260 -6.32 15.72 -19.80
N ARG A 261 -5.37 15.45 -20.69
CA ARG A 261 -4.93 16.42 -21.73
C ARG A 261 -6.06 16.86 -22.63
N ALA A 262 -6.83 15.89 -23.12
CA ALA A 262 -7.94 16.16 -24.06
C ALA A 262 -9.08 16.94 -23.40
N SER A 263 -9.38 16.70 -22.13
CA SER A 263 -10.51 17.32 -21.43
C SER A 263 -10.17 18.64 -20.75
N ARG A 264 -8.91 18.85 -20.32
CA ARG A 264 -8.50 19.97 -19.47
C ARG A 264 -7.54 20.95 -20.12
N HIS A 265 -6.87 20.57 -21.20
CA HIS A 265 -5.85 21.39 -21.88
C HIS A 265 -4.86 22.03 -20.89
N PRO A 266 -4.19 21.23 -20.01
CA PRO A 266 -3.34 21.74 -18.96
C PRO A 266 -2.08 22.40 -19.51
N SER A 267 -1.48 23.33 -18.75
CA SER A 267 -0.08 23.68 -18.94
C SER A 267 0.78 22.50 -18.49
N GLU A 268 1.72 22.06 -19.34
CA GLU A 268 2.49 20.84 -19.13
C GLU A 268 3.93 21.14 -18.75
N HIS A 269 4.42 20.44 -17.73
CA HIS A 269 5.80 20.51 -17.27
C HIS A 269 6.39 19.11 -17.07
N ALA A 270 7.71 18.99 -17.17
CA ALA A 270 8.42 17.75 -16.91
C ALA A 270 9.60 17.97 -15.95
N LEU A 271 9.57 17.31 -14.80
CA LEU A 271 10.69 17.27 -13.87
C LEU A 271 11.67 16.18 -14.30
N ARG A 272 12.88 16.54 -14.74
CA ARG A 272 13.85 15.59 -15.29
C ARG A 272 15.00 15.26 -14.35
N THR A 273 15.29 16.11 -13.36
CA THR A 273 16.39 15.91 -12.42
C THR A 273 16.03 14.88 -11.35
N LEU A 274 16.75 13.77 -11.27
CA LEU A 274 16.50 12.70 -10.32
C LEU A 274 17.28 12.94 -9.00
N HIS A 275 16.77 13.78 -8.13
CA HIS A 275 17.39 14.17 -6.85
C HIS A 275 17.67 12.99 -5.90
N ARG A 276 16.94 11.88 -6.03
CA ARG A 276 17.16 10.65 -5.27
C ARG A 276 18.58 10.13 -5.43
N TYR A 277 19.13 10.26 -6.62
CA TYR A 277 20.45 9.72 -6.99
C TYR A 277 21.57 10.74 -6.92
N ARG A 278 21.36 11.90 -6.27
CA ARG A 278 22.37 12.99 -6.16
C ARG A 278 23.74 12.55 -5.64
N HIS A 279 23.81 11.42 -4.94
CA HIS A 279 25.05 10.84 -4.42
C HIS A 279 25.70 9.82 -5.35
N SER A 280 25.07 9.51 -6.49
CA SER A 280 25.58 8.62 -7.55
C SER A 280 25.18 9.16 -8.93
N PRO A 281 26.00 10.08 -9.50
CA PRO A 281 25.72 10.64 -10.83
C PRO A 281 25.61 9.59 -11.93
N ALA A 282 26.38 8.51 -11.84
CA ALA A 282 26.32 7.43 -12.82
C ALA A 282 24.99 6.66 -12.76
N LEU A 283 24.50 6.35 -11.56
CA LEU A 283 23.17 5.73 -11.39
C LEU A 283 22.05 6.69 -11.81
N GLN A 284 22.20 8.00 -11.55
CA GLN A 284 21.26 9.01 -12.01
C GLN A 284 21.16 9.03 -13.54
N ALA A 285 22.30 9.10 -14.22
CA ALA A 285 22.35 9.11 -15.68
C ALA A 285 21.75 7.82 -16.27
N TRP A 286 22.08 6.67 -15.67
CA TRP A 286 21.52 5.40 -16.11
C TRP A 286 20.00 5.32 -15.91
N MET A 287 19.47 5.80 -14.79
CA MET A 287 18.02 5.80 -14.56
C MET A 287 17.28 6.70 -15.54
N GLN A 288 17.88 7.80 -15.98
CA GLN A 288 17.34 8.63 -17.06
C GLN A 288 17.35 7.87 -18.40
N GLN A 289 18.48 7.28 -18.77
CA GLN A 289 18.59 6.45 -19.98
C GLN A 289 17.62 5.26 -19.93
N ALA A 290 17.50 4.59 -18.78
CA ALA A 290 16.56 3.49 -18.61
C ALA A 290 15.12 3.93 -18.83
N ARG A 291 14.74 5.14 -18.38
CA ARG A 291 13.43 5.71 -18.67
C ARG A 291 13.23 5.91 -20.17
N ASP A 292 14.20 6.49 -20.85
CA ASP A 292 14.14 6.73 -22.29
C ASP A 292 14.03 5.41 -23.06
N VAL A 293 14.81 4.38 -22.65
CA VAL A 293 14.72 3.02 -23.19
C VAL A 293 13.32 2.42 -23.07
N LEU A 294 12.69 2.60 -21.91
CA LEU A 294 11.39 2.02 -21.61
C LEU A 294 10.22 2.77 -22.29
N LEU A 295 10.41 4.02 -22.65
CA LEU A 295 9.47 4.84 -23.43
C LEU A 295 9.67 4.72 -24.95
N ASP A 296 10.80 4.14 -25.38
CA ASP A 296 11.14 3.99 -26.80
C ASP A 296 10.59 2.67 -27.36
N ASP A 297 9.40 2.71 -27.94
CA ASP A 297 8.82 1.54 -28.61
C ASP A 297 9.54 1.13 -29.89
N ALA A 298 10.29 2.04 -30.51
CA ALA A 298 11.07 1.76 -31.73
C ALA A 298 12.35 0.94 -31.47
N GLY A 299 12.76 0.81 -30.19
CA GLY A 299 13.90 -0.01 -29.80
C GLY A 299 15.28 0.59 -30.14
N SER A 300 15.33 1.88 -30.45
CA SER A 300 16.55 2.57 -30.90
C SER A 300 17.45 3.07 -29.76
N VAL A 301 16.88 3.25 -28.56
CA VAL A 301 17.59 3.77 -27.38
C VAL A 301 18.17 2.63 -26.57
N THR A 302 19.41 2.79 -26.11
CA THR A 302 20.11 1.86 -25.19
C THR A 302 20.73 2.60 -24.02
N ALA A 303 20.86 1.93 -22.88
CA ALA A 303 21.51 2.46 -21.68
C ALA A 303 22.85 1.77 -21.42
N THR A 304 23.78 2.48 -20.75
CA THR A 304 25.08 1.94 -20.35
C THR A 304 25.08 1.72 -18.84
N ARG A 305 25.24 0.47 -18.42
CA ARG A 305 25.20 0.05 -17.01
C ARG A 305 26.34 0.67 -16.18
N PRO A 306 26.03 1.34 -15.06
CA PRO A 306 27.04 1.86 -14.15
C PRO A 306 27.50 0.80 -13.13
N PRO A 307 28.61 1.01 -12.41
CA PRO A 307 29.17 0.07 -11.44
C PRO A 307 28.26 -0.18 -10.23
N GLU A 308 27.32 0.71 -9.93
CA GLU A 308 26.32 0.54 -8.86
C GLU A 308 25.29 -0.55 -9.16
N ILE A 309 25.26 -1.05 -10.39
CA ILE A 309 24.36 -2.14 -10.80
C ILE A 309 25.16 -3.42 -11.00
N GLY A 310 25.00 -4.35 -10.07
CA GLY A 310 25.50 -5.69 -10.18
C GLY A 310 24.55 -6.57 -11.02
N VAL A 311 25.13 -7.40 -11.87
CA VAL A 311 24.38 -8.42 -12.61
C VAL A 311 24.94 -9.80 -12.27
N MET A 312 24.03 -10.74 -12.04
CA MET A 312 24.31 -12.16 -11.80
C MET A 312 23.39 -13.00 -12.68
N TYR A 313 23.71 -14.29 -12.83
CA TYR A 313 22.90 -15.21 -13.63
C TYR A 313 22.42 -16.38 -12.79
N PHE A 314 21.25 -16.93 -13.12
CA PHE A 314 20.70 -18.14 -12.53
C PHE A 314 20.13 -19.07 -13.61
N ASN A 315 20.05 -20.37 -13.30
CA ASN A 315 19.42 -21.34 -14.19
C ASN A 315 17.91 -21.38 -13.97
N PRO A 316 17.07 -20.98 -14.95
CA PRO A 316 15.62 -20.96 -14.82
C PRO A 316 14.98 -22.35 -14.83
N ASP A 317 15.68 -23.38 -15.33
CA ASP A 317 15.13 -24.74 -15.49
C ASP A 317 15.25 -25.59 -14.20
N LEU A 318 15.79 -25.01 -13.14
CA LEU A 318 15.77 -25.67 -11.82
C LEU A 318 14.31 -25.73 -11.33
N PRO A 319 13.80 -26.94 -10.98
CA PRO A 319 12.42 -27.12 -10.63
C PRO A 319 12.02 -26.26 -9.43
N GLU A 320 10.96 -25.48 -9.58
CA GLU A 320 10.32 -24.71 -8.49
C GLU A 320 9.75 -25.63 -7.37
N ASN A 321 9.88 -26.94 -7.51
CA ASN A 321 9.29 -27.93 -6.64
C ASN A 321 9.99 -28.04 -5.28
N ASN A 322 9.21 -28.02 -4.23
CA ASN A 322 9.54 -28.12 -2.81
C ASN A 322 10.48 -29.26 -2.36
N LYS A 323 11.01 -30.08 -3.27
CA LYS A 323 11.80 -31.29 -2.97
C LYS A 323 13.29 -31.21 -3.28
N VAL A 324 13.77 -30.19 -4.01
CA VAL A 324 15.19 -30.10 -4.39
C VAL A 324 15.91 -29.04 -3.54
N TRP A 325 16.05 -29.30 -2.27
CA TRP A 325 16.75 -28.44 -1.28
C TRP A 325 18.22 -28.17 -1.59
N GLY A 326 18.84 -28.92 -2.49
CA GLY A 326 20.29 -28.84 -2.74
C GLY A 326 20.72 -27.88 -3.84
N ALA A 327 19.99 -27.81 -4.96
CA ALA A 327 20.41 -27.03 -6.14
C ALA A 327 19.86 -25.60 -6.08
N GLU A 328 18.60 -25.43 -5.78
CA GLU A 328 17.92 -24.13 -5.64
C GLU A 328 18.53 -23.29 -4.50
N ALA A 329 18.83 -23.93 -3.35
CA ALA A 329 19.50 -23.27 -2.25
C ALA A 329 20.91 -22.79 -2.64
N ARG A 330 21.66 -23.56 -3.43
CA ARG A 330 23.01 -23.17 -3.89
C ARG A 330 22.98 -21.94 -4.80
N GLU A 331 21.98 -21.81 -5.65
CA GLU A 331 21.86 -20.64 -6.53
C GLU A 331 21.39 -19.38 -5.78
N LEU A 332 20.50 -19.52 -4.80
CA LEU A 332 20.11 -18.39 -3.96
C LEU A 332 21.25 -17.87 -3.07
N PHE A 333 22.26 -18.70 -2.75
CA PHE A 333 23.48 -18.24 -2.06
C PHE A 333 24.21 -17.11 -2.77
N GLN A 334 23.99 -16.94 -4.08
CA GLN A 334 24.61 -15.84 -4.83
C GLN A 334 24.17 -14.46 -4.32
N ILE A 335 22.92 -14.31 -3.82
CA ILE A 335 22.44 -13.04 -3.28
C ILE A 335 22.86 -12.81 -1.82
N ASP A 336 23.21 -13.86 -1.07
CA ASP A 336 23.55 -13.78 0.35
C ASP A 336 24.80 -12.94 0.60
N LYS A 337 25.83 -13.15 -0.22
CA LYS A 337 27.11 -12.44 -0.10
C LYS A 337 26.97 -10.93 -0.37
N PRO A 338 26.33 -10.48 -1.47
CA PRO A 338 26.02 -9.06 -1.69
C PRO A 338 25.20 -8.44 -0.55
N ILE A 339 24.14 -9.11 -0.10
CA ILE A 339 23.31 -8.63 1.02
C ILE A 339 24.14 -8.54 2.30
N SER A 340 24.91 -9.59 2.63
CA SER A 340 25.78 -9.60 3.82
C SER A 340 26.81 -8.49 3.78
N ASN A 341 27.46 -8.27 2.63
CA ASN A 341 28.42 -7.21 2.46
C ASN A 341 27.81 -5.82 2.61
N ALA A 342 26.64 -5.59 2.04
CA ALA A 342 25.91 -4.32 2.17
C ALA A 342 25.56 -4.01 3.63
N ILE A 343 25.19 -5.04 4.42
CA ILE A 343 24.89 -4.90 5.84
C ILE A 343 26.16 -4.66 6.67
N LYS A 344 27.19 -5.50 6.49
CA LYS A 344 28.44 -5.47 7.28
C LYS A 344 29.19 -4.15 7.10
N ASN A 345 29.25 -3.66 5.87
CA ASN A 345 29.96 -2.43 5.57
C ASN A 345 29.14 -1.16 5.92
N SER A 346 28.00 -1.33 6.59
CA SER A 346 27.06 -0.23 6.92
C SER A 346 26.64 0.62 5.71
N GLN A 347 26.75 0.05 4.51
CA GLN A 347 26.46 0.73 3.26
C GLN A 347 24.96 0.83 3.00
N ALA A 348 24.18 -0.19 3.43
CA ALA A 348 22.74 -0.22 3.30
C ALA A 348 22.07 -0.41 4.66
N ARG A 349 21.13 0.47 5.00
CA ARG A 349 20.25 0.32 6.17
C ARG A 349 18.99 -0.46 5.80
N THR A 350 18.49 -0.26 4.58
CA THR A 350 17.28 -0.88 4.06
C THR A 350 17.59 -1.62 2.76
N ILE A 351 17.14 -2.86 2.67
CA ILE A 351 17.32 -3.72 1.50
C ILE A 351 15.95 -4.21 1.05
N GLY A 352 15.56 -3.88 -0.18
CA GLY A 352 14.35 -4.39 -0.82
C GLY A 352 14.69 -5.59 -1.71
N VAL A 353 14.13 -6.76 -1.43
CA VAL A 353 14.20 -7.92 -2.31
C VAL A 353 12.85 -8.04 -3.00
N ILE A 354 12.83 -7.68 -4.28
CA ILE A 354 11.61 -7.47 -5.05
C ILE A 354 11.45 -8.62 -6.06
N ALA A 355 10.30 -9.30 -6.03
CA ALA A 355 9.95 -10.35 -6.97
C ALA A 355 8.64 -10.07 -7.69
N ARG A 356 8.43 -10.64 -8.86
CA ARG A 356 7.18 -10.48 -9.63
C ARG A 356 6.00 -11.18 -8.95
N ARG A 357 6.21 -12.41 -8.44
CA ARG A 357 5.18 -13.31 -7.95
C ARG A 357 5.33 -13.61 -6.45
N ARG A 358 4.21 -13.83 -5.78
CA ARG A 358 4.19 -14.14 -4.33
C ARG A 358 4.85 -15.49 -4.00
N ASN A 359 4.68 -16.50 -4.84
CA ASN A 359 5.34 -17.81 -4.64
C ASN A 359 6.87 -17.70 -4.63
N GLN A 360 7.44 -16.81 -5.45
CA GLN A 360 8.89 -16.52 -5.46
C GLN A 360 9.34 -15.91 -4.13
N LEU A 361 8.51 -15.04 -3.53
CA LEU A 361 8.78 -14.49 -2.20
C LEU A 361 8.77 -15.57 -1.13
N ASP A 362 7.92 -16.61 -1.24
CA ASP A 362 7.88 -17.71 -0.30
C ASP A 362 9.17 -18.53 -0.30
N VAL A 363 9.79 -18.70 -1.47
CA VAL A 363 11.11 -19.36 -1.62
C VAL A 363 12.20 -18.49 -1.00
N LEU A 364 12.24 -17.22 -1.36
CA LEU A 364 13.22 -16.25 -0.82
C LEU A 364 13.13 -16.11 0.69
N GLU A 365 11.93 -16.06 1.24
CA GLU A 365 11.70 -15.96 2.67
C GLU A 365 12.26 -17.18 3.40
N ARG A 366 11.96 -18.38 2.92
CA ARG A 366 12.53 -19.64 3.49
C ARG A 366 14.05 -19.67 3.45
N HIS A 367 14.66 -19.11 2.39
CA HIS A 367 16.09 -19.05 2.24
C HIS A 367 16.73 -17.98 3.14
N LEU A 368 16.31 -16.72 2.98
CA LEU A 368 16.95 -15.57 3.62
C LEU A 368 16.75 -15.55 5.14
N THR A 369 15.63 -16.06 5.66
CA THR A 369 15.39 -16.12 7.10
C THR A 369 16.31 -17.04 7.87
N ARG A 370 17.03 -17.94 7.18
CA ARG A 370 18.08 -18.76 7.80
C ARG A 370 19.31 -17.94 8.17
N LEU A 371 19.56 -16.85 7.45
CA LEU A 371 20.78 -16.05 7.54
C LEU A 371 20.50 -14.64 8.09
N PHE A 372 19.35 -14.08 7.81
CA PHE A 372 19.02 -12.68 8.08
C PHE A 372 17.65 -12.55 8.75
N ARG A 373 17.46 -11.45 9.47
CA ARG A 373 16.12 -11.00 9.86
C ARG A 373 15.48 -10.31 8.63
N CYS A 374 14.46 -10.94 8.11
CA CYS A 374 13.70 -10.43 6.97
C CYS A 374 12.26 -10.11 7.39
N GLY A 375 11.62 -9.15 6.73
CA GLY A 375 10.21 -8.83 6.93
C GLY A 375 9.48 -8.75 5.60
N ARG A 376 8.22 -9.17 5.56
CA ARG A 376 7.32 -8.87 4.45
C ARG A 376 6.61 -7.57 4.70
N LEU A 377 6.51 -6.75 3.65
CA LEU A 377 5.64 -5.58 3.63
C LEU A 377 4.33 -6.01 2.99
N ARG A 378 3.41 -6.53 3.80
CA ARG A 378 2.05 -6.84 3.38
C ARG A 378 1.12 -5.66 3.67
N ALA A 379 -0.02 -5.61 2.99
CA ALA A 379 -1.08 -4.69 3.36
C ALA A 379 -1.55 -5.04 4.78
N SER A 380 -1.57 -4.05 5.66
CA SER A 380 -1.92 -4.21 7.08
C SER A 380 -3.43 -4.42 7.32
N GLU A 381 -4.23 -4.62 6.27
CA GLU A 381 -5.70 -4.74 6.37
C GLU A 381 -6.10 -6.01 7.13
N ASP A 382 -5.52 -7.17 6.78
CA ASP A 382 -5.76 -8.42 7.50
C ASP A 382 -5.41 -8.32 9.00
N ALA A 383 -4.33 -7.57 9.32
CA ALA A 383 -3.92 -7.34 10.70
C ALA A 383 -4.88 -6.42 11.46
N LEU A 384 -5.47 -5.43 10.77
CA LEU A 384 -6.47 -4.55 11.37
C LEU A 384 -7.80 -5.26 11.58
N ASP A 385 -8.22 -6.12 10.65
CA ASP A 385 -9.42 -6.95 10.77
C ASP A 385 -9.29 -7.96 11.92
N LEU A 386 -8.12 -8.57 12.05
CA LEU A 386 -7.83 -9.43 13.19
C LEU A 386 -7.83 -8.65 14.50
N ALA A 387 -7.29 -7.42 14.52
CA ALA A 387 -7.30 -6.56 15.69
C ALA A 387 -8.74 -6.17 16.11
N ILE A 388 -9.67 -5.97 15.16
CA ILE A 388 -11.10 -5.77 15.44
C ILE A 388 -11.64 -7.01 16.14
N GLY A 389 -11.57 -8.18 15.50
CA GLY A 389 -12.06 -9.44 16.07
C GLY A 389 -11.42 -9.76 17.43
N TRP A 390 -10.15 -9.33 17.62
CA TRP A 390 -9.46 -9.47 18.90
C TRP A 390 -10.05 -8.55 19.98
N VAL A 391 -10.42 -7.31 19.66
CA VAL A 391 -11.07 -6.36 20.57
C VAL A 391 -12.50 -6.82 20.88
N ASP A 392 -13.29 -7.17 19.86
CA ASP A 392 -14.68 -7.61 20.00
C ASP A 392 -14.81 -8.91 20.81
N GLY A 393 -13.89 -9.82 20.61
CA GLY A 393 -13.86 -11.08 21.36
C GLY A 393 -13.34 -10.95 22.80
N TYR A 394 -12.85 -9.77 23.25
CA TYR A 394 -12.28 -9.62 24.60
C TYR A 394 -13.29 -9.94 25.71
N ALA A 395 -14.54 -9.48 25.58
CA ALA A 395 -15.57 -9.74 26.57
C ALA A 395 -15.87 -11.24 26.79
N ASN A 396 -15.58 -12.08 25.79
CA ASN A 396 -15.75 -13.54 25.85
C ASN A 396 -14.50 -14.27 26.32
N ALA A 397 -13.36 -13.59 26.48
CA ALA A 397 -12.09 -14.17 26.90
C ALA A 397 -11.91 -13.99 28.41
N ILE A 398 -12.55 -14.86 29.20
CA ILE A 398 -12.60 -14.76 30.67
C ILE A 398 -11.60 -15.65 31.40
N THR A 399 -10.82 -16.46 30.68
CA THR A 399 -9.84 -17.38 31.26
C THR A 399 -8.43 -17.16 30.71
N VAL A 400 -7.42 -17.59 31.46
CA VAL A 400 -6.01 -17.58 31.01
C VAL A 400 -5.86 -18.37 29.68
N GLU A 401 -6.59 -19.47 29.53
CA GLU A 401 -6.63 -20.27 28.32
C GLU A 401 -7.09 -19.43 27.11
N HIS A 402 -8.25 -18.76 27.22
CA HIS A 402 -8.76 -17.89 26.17
C HIS A 402 -7.78 -16.78 25.81
N HIS A 403 -7.23 -16.08 26.80
CA HIS A 403 -6.26 -15.02 26.55
C HIS A 403 -4.96 -15.53 25.91
N THR A 404 -4.51 -16.74 26.28
CA THR A 404 -3.34 -17.38 25.68
C THR A 404 -3.57 -17.67 24.20
N HIS A 405 -4.70 -18.27 23.82
CA HIS A 405 -5.06 -18.49 22.42
C HIS A 405 -5.08 -17.19 21.62
N ARG A 406 -5.70 -16.16 22.14
CA ARG A 406 -5.81 -14.85 21.48
C ARG A 406 -4.46 -14.15 21.30
N LEU A 407 -3.55 -14.25 22.26
CA LEU A 407 -2.18 -13.75 22.12
C LEU A 407 -1.40 -14.52 21.04
N LEU A 408 -1.60 -15.86 20.95
CA LEU A 408 -0.99 -16.67 19.90
C LEU A 408 -1.53 -16.32 18.50
N GLU A 409 -2.83 -16.07 18.36
CA GLU A 409 -3.43 -15.61 17.11
C GLU A 409 -2.81 -14.30 16.63
N LEU A 410 -2.68 -13.30 17.52
CA LEU A 410 -2.00 -12.05 17.20
C LEU A 410 -0.53 -12.26 16.83
N ALA A 411 0.19 -13.11 17.57
CA ALA A 411 1.58 -13.41 17.28
C ALA A 411 1.76 -14.07 15.90
N ALA A 412 0.85 -14.96 15.52
CA ALA A 412 0.87 -15.62 14.22
C ALA A 412 0.71 -14.63 13.04
N VAL A 413 0.03 -13.50 13.23
CA VAL A 413 -0.15 -12.48 12.20
C VAL A 413 1.14 -11.74 11.89
N PHE A 414 1.85 -11.24 12.90
CA PHE A 414 3.09 -10.50 12.68
C PHE A 414 4.36 -11.37 12.69
N ALA A 415 4.25 -12.61 13.12
CA ALA A 415 5.35 -13.59 13.09
C ALA A 415 4.88 -14.95 12.54
N PRO A 416 4.34 -15.03 11.32
CA PRO A 416 3.62 -16.19 10.79
C PRO A 416 4.49 -17.45 10.63
N ARG A 417 5.81 -17.33 10.68
CA ARG A 417 6.75 -18.44 10.53
C ARG A 417 7.68 -18.61 11.73
N HIS A 418 7.25 -18.13 12.86
CA HIS A 418 8.01 -18.34 14.10
C HIS A 418 7.91 -19.81 14.51
N LYS A 419 9.02 -20.54 14.49
CA LYS A 419 9.08 -22.00 14.68
C LYS A 419 8.52 -22.50 16.02
N HIS A 420 8.46 -21.62 17.01
CA HIS A 420 8.11 -21.97 18.38
C HIS A 420 6.78 -21.37 18.85
N LEU A 421 5.96 -20.80 17.95
CA LEU A 421 4.61 -20.32 18.28
C LEU A 421 3.52 -21.39 18.13
N ASP A 422 3.87 -22.61 17.72
CA ASP A 422 2.93 -23.73 17.65
C ASP A 422 2.71 -24.35 19.03
N PHE A 423 1.89 -23.67 19.83
CA PHE A 423 1.51 -24.08 21.17
C PHE A 423 0.03 -24.47 21.31
N ALA A 424 -0.76 -24.41 20.25
CA ALA A 424 -2.21 -24.57 20.33
C ALA A 424 -2.64 -25.86 21.04
N SER A 425 -1.93 -26.98 20.82
CA SER A 425 -2.20 -28.27 21.46
C SER A 425 -1.71 -28.37 22.90
N ARG A 426 -1.08 -27.33 23.45
CA ARG A 426 -0.50 -27.27 24.81
C ARG A 426 -1.10 -26.17 25.67
N VAL A 427 -2.10 -25.46 25.13
CA VAL A 427 -2.83 -24.45 25.91
C VAL A 427 -3.88 -25.16 26.74
N GLY A 428 -3.90 -24.88 28.04
CA GLY A 428 -4.86 -25.38 29.01
C GLY A 428 -5.29 -24.27 29.97
N PRO A 429 -6.05 -24.64 31.02
CA PRO A 429 -6.64 -23.68 31.96
C PRO A 429 -5.65 -22.69 32.58
N ASP A 430 -4.41 -23.12 32.79
CA ASP A 430 -3.34 -22.33 33.40
C ASP A 430 -2.40 -21.65 32.41
N GLY A 431 -2.68 -21.77 31.11
CA GLY A 431 -1.87 -21.27 30.00
C GLY A 431 -1.14 -22.38 29.24
N ILE A 432 0.04 -22.08 28.67
CA ILE A 432 0.82 -23.07 27.93
C ILE A 432 1.59 -23.97 28.90
N ASP A 433 1.39 -25.30 28.82
CA ASP A 433 2.16 -26.26 29.60
C ASP A 433 3.63 -26.26 29.16
N PRO A 434 4.58 -25.83 30.02
CA PRO A 434 6.00 -25.85 29.74
C PRO A 434 6.65 -27.23 29.88
N ALA A 435 5.92 -28.21 30.41
CA ALA A 435 6.45 -29.56 30.61
C ALA A 435 6.88 -30.15 29.25
N ARG A 436 8.07 -30.74 29.21
CA ARG A 436 8.69 -31.32 28.00
C ARG A 436 9.08 -30.30 26.94
N LEU A 437 9.10 -28.99 27.26
CA LEU A 437 9.68 -27.97 26.36
C LEU A 437 11.16 -27.72 26.76
N HIS A 438 12.01 -27.59 25.74
CA HIS A 438 13.41 -27.17 25.89
C HIS A 438 13.56 -25.68 25.54
N GLU A 439 14.66 -25.07 26.01
CA GLU A 439 14.99 -23.69 25.61
C GLU A 439 15.28 -23.59 24.10
N PRO A 440 14.92 -22.49 23.41
CA PRO A 440 14.28 -21.27 23.95
C PRO A 440 12.73 -21.34 23.98
N ARG A 441 12.14 -22.48 23.63
CA ARG A 441 10.68 -22.66 23.51
C ARG A 441 9.98 -22.57 24.88
N ARG A 442 10.65 -23.05 25.92
CA ARG A 442 10.13 -22.96 27.31
C ARG A 442 9.97 -21.51 27.74
N ALA A 443 11.02 -20.70 27.61
CA ALA A 443 10.98 -19.29 27.99
C ALA A 443 9.89 -18.49 27.23
N LEU A 444 9.68 -18.81 25.94
CA LEU A 444 8.62 -18.20 25.16
C LEU A 444 7.22 -18.60 25.66
N ALA A 445 7.00 -19.88 25.96
CA ALA A 445 5.74 -20.40 26.51
C ALA A 445 5.41 -19.77 27.88
N GLU A 446 6.38 -19.72 28.77
CA GLU A 446 6.25 -19.09 30.10
C GLU A 446 5.97 -17.60 29.98
N GLY A 447 6.66 -16.91 29.06
CA GLY A 447 6.44 -15.50 28.77
C GLY A 447 5.02 -15.21 28.26
N ILE A 448 4.52 -15.96 27.28
CA ILE A 448 3.15 -15.79 26.74
C ILE A 448 2.11 -16.07 27.83
N THR A 449 2.29 -17.13 28.62
CA THR A 449 1.40 -17.46 29.74
C THR A 449 1.38 -16.34 30.80
N ALA A 450 2.53 -15.77 31.13
CA ALA A 450 2.63 -14.66 32.08
C ALA A 450 1.91 -13.40 31.54
N LEU A 451 1.95 -13.16 30.21
CA LEU A 451 1.20 -12.09 29.58
C LEU A 451 -0.31 -12.35 29.61
N ALA A 452 -0.75 -13.58 29.34
CA ALA A 452 -2.17 -13.96 29.38
C ALA A 452 -2.80 -13.73 30.76
N ARG A 453 -2.06 -14.01 31.84
CA ARG A 453 -2.50 -13.75 33.22
C ARG A 453 -2.68 -12.27 33.56
N ARG A 454 -2.17 -11.36 32.73
CA ARG A 454 -2.30 -9.91 32.91
C ARG A 454 -3.43 -9.31 32.08
N CYS A 455 -4.23 -10.13 31.39
CA CYS A 455 -5.32 -9.72 30.53
C CYS A 455 -6.69 -9.66 31.25
N ASP A 456 -6.70 -9.41 32.55
CA ASP A 456 -7.91 -9.27 33.40
C ASP A 456 -8.69 -7.97 33.15
N THR A 457 -8.04 -6.98 32.55
CA THR A 457 -8.64 -5.73 32.08
C THR A 457 -8.23 -5.44 30.64
N MET A 458 -9.02 -4.68 29.90
CA MET A 458 -8.68 -4.28 28.52
C MET A 458 -7.34 -3.53 28.46
N ALA A 459 -7.07 -2.67 29.44
CA ALA A 459 -5.77 -1.99 29.55
C ALA A 459 -4.62 -2.96 29.82
N GLY A 460 -4.84 -4.00 30.62
CA GLY A 460 -3.90 -5.10 30.84
C GLY A 460 -3.65 -5.89 29.57
N ALA A 461 -4.72 -6.24 28.85
CA ALA A 461 -4.65 -6.95 27.57
C ALA A 461 -3.87 -6.15 26.52
N PHE A 462 -4.07 -4.85 26.39
CA PHE A 462 -3.29 -4.02 25.45
C PHE A 462 -1.81 -3.92 25.83
N ARG A 463 -1.47 -3.85 27.14
CA ARG A 463 -0.08 -3.94 27.59
C ARG A 463 0.52 -5.30 27.28
N ALA A 464 -0.25 -6.37 27.47
CA ALA A 464 0.20 -7.73 27.15
C ALA A 464 0.50 -7.88 25.64
N VAL A 465 -0.32 -7.31 24.76
CA VAL A 465 -0.05 -7.28 23.31
C VAL A 465 1.24 -6.53 23.00
N HIS A 466 1.48 -5.39 23.63
CA HIS A 466 2.72 -4.64 23.44
C HIS A 466 3.96 -5.44 23.89
N ASP A 467 3.88 -6.08 25.05
CA ASP A 467 4.96 -6.91 25.59
C ASP A 467 5.15 -8.20 24.75
N LEU A 468 4.06 -8.78 24.21
CA LEU A 468 4.10 -9.92 23.29
C LEU A 468 4.90 -9.57 22.03
N THR A 469 4.69 -8.40 21.45
CA THR A 469 5.44 -7.98 20.26
C THR A 469 6.94 -7.92 20.54
N ARG A 470 7.33 -7.47 21.73
CA ARG A 470 8.72 -7.45 22.17
C ARG A 470 9.26 -8.86 22.40
N LEU A 471 8.56 -9.67 23.17
CA LEU A 471 8.92 -11.05 23.51
C LEU A 471 9.16 -11.89 22.24
N VAL A 472 8.23 -11.82 21.27
CA VAL A 472 8.32 -12.58 20.01
C VAL A 472 9.44 -12.04 19.12
N CYS A 473 9.58 -10.70 18.98
CA CYS A 473 10.63 -10.12 18.12
C CYS A 473 12.05 -10.30 18.67
N GLU A 474 12.22 -10.37 19.98
CA GLU A 474 13.53 -10.57 20.65
C GLU A 474 13.92 -12.06 20.70
N SER A 475 12.99 -12.98 20.49
CA SER A 475 13.30 -14.41 20.49
C SER A 475 14.27 -14.78 19.36
N GLN A 476 15.13 -15.78 19.59
CA GLN A 476 16.16 -16.20 18.62
C GLN A 476 15.57 -16.72 17.30
N ASP A 477 14.32 -17.15 17.30
CA ASP A 477 13.62 -17.74 16.16
C ASP A 477 12.71 -16.77 15.39
N ALA A 478 12.60 -15.51 15.83
CA ALA A 478 11.86 -14.47 15.14
C ALA A 478 12.63 -13.96 13.91
N ARG A 479 12.75 -14.81 12.88
CA ARG A 479 13.49 -14.47 11.65
C ARG A 479 12.62 -13.80 10.60
N VAL A 480 11.31 -14.00 10.68
CA VAL A 480 10.34 -13.38 9.77
C VAL A 480 9.35 -12.58 10.58
N ILE A 481 9.40 -11.28 10.43
CA ILE A 481 8.44 -10.36 11.06
C ILE A 481 7.71 -9.60 9.94
N ASP A 482 6.39 -9.65 9.97
CA ASP A 482 5.55 -8.74 9.21
C ASP A 482 5.49 -7.39 9.94
N TRP A 483 6.36 -6.49 9.55
CA TRP A 483 6.52 -5.20 10.21
C TRP A 483 5.28 -4.31 10.06
N ASP A 484 4.58 -4.38 8.93
CA ASP A 484 3.37 -3.58 8.73
C ASP A 484 2.25 -4.04 9.65
N SER A 485 2.03 -5.36 9.76
CA SER A 485 1.07 -5.94 10.70
C SER A 485 1.43 -5.66 12.15
N LEU A 486 2.71 -5.80 12.52
CA LEU A 486 3.19 -5.50 13.87
C LEU A 486 2.95 -4.03 14.24
N TYR A 487 3.32 -3.10 13.36
CA TYR A 487 3.12 -1.68 13.62
C TYR A 487 1.65 -1.29 13.63
N ALA A 488 0.82 -1.90 12.77
CA ALA A 488 -0.63 -1.70 12.77
C ALA A 488 -1.23 -2.12 14.11
N ILE A 489 -0.95 -3.35 14.57
CA ILE A 489 -1.43 -3.88 15.84
C ILE A 489 -0.96 -2.99 17.01
N ARG A 490 0.33 -2.67 17.10
CA ARG A 490 0.86 -1.83 18.18
C ARG A 490 0.26 -0.43 18.22
N ARG A 491 -0.09 0.11 17.07
CA ARG A 491 -0.67 1.45 16.96
C ARG A 491 -2.12 1.49 17.44
N VAL A 492 -2.91 0.47 17.13
CA VAL A 492 -4.34 0.45 17.44
C VAL A 492 -4.61 -0.08 18.85
N LEU A 493 -3.86 -1.09 19.31
CA LEU A 493 -4.00 -1.70 20.63
C LEU A 493 -3.06 -1.03 21.66
N GLN A 494 -3.28 0.27 21.92
CA GLN A 494 -2.47 1.03 22.89
C GLN A 494 -3.18 1.13 24.25
N ALA A 495 -2.51 0.70 25.29
CA ALA A 495 -3.00 0.80 26.66
C ALA A 495 -3.19 2.27 27.12
N GLN A 496 -4.33 2.53 27.74
CA GLN A 496 -4.64 3.78 28.45
C GLN A 496 -5.21 3.42 29.82
N PRO A 497 -4.37 3.42 30.85
CA PRO A 497 -4.71 2.82 32.14
C PRO A 497 -5.82 3.52 32.93
N HIS A 498 -6.23 4.69 32.51
CA HIS A 498 -7.28 5.51 33.15
C HIS A 498 -8.67 5.39 32.48
N LEU A 499 -8.80 4.53 31.46
CA LEU A 499 -10.07 4.26 30.81
C LEU A 499 -10.71 3.00 31.37
N SER A 500 -12.04 2.99 31.44
CA SER A 500 -12.84 1.78 31.60
C SER A 500 -12.66 0.85 30.39
N ASP A 501 -13.01 -0.42 30.53
CA ASP A 501 -12.90 -1.39 29.45
C ASP A 501 -13.77 -1.02 28.23
N SER A 502 -14.98 -0.47 28.47
CA SER A 502 -15.84 0.03 27.40
C SER A 502 -15.21 1.20 26.64
N GLU A 503 -14.71 2.21 27.34
CA GLU A 503 -14.03 3.36 26.71
C GLU A 503 -12.75 2.95 25.97
N ALA A 504 -12.00 1.97 26.51
CA ALA A 504 -10.81 1.43 25.86
C ALA A 504 -11.17 0.69 24.58
N THR A 505 -12.27 -0.08 24.57
CA THR A 505 -12.83 -0.77 23.40
C THR A 505 -13.24 0.24 22.32
N ASP A 506 -14.06 1.23 22.67
CA ASP A 506 -14.53 2.26 21.74
C ASP A 506 -13.35 3.04 21.11
N ARG A 507 -12.34 3.35 21.91
CA ARG A 507 -11.12 4.01 21.41
C ARG A 507 -10.28 3.10 20.53
N ALA A 508 -10.20 1.82 20.82
CA ALA A 508 -9.50 0.86 19.95
C ALA A 508 -10.20 0.78 18.59
N HIS A 509 -11.53 0.64 18.56
CA HIS A 509 -12.32 0.67 17.32
C HIS A 509 -12.11 1.98 16.54
N ALA A 510 -12.15 3.13 17.22
CA ALA A 510 -11.89 4.41 16.57
C ALA A 510 -10.48 4.48 15.95
N ARG A 511 -9.45 3.97 16.67
CA ARG A 511 -8.08 3.90 16.16
C ARG A 511 -7.94 2.93 14.99
N ILE A 512 -8.60 1.77 15.05
CA ILE A 512 -8.58 0.79 13.95
C ILE A 512 -9.22 1.40 12.71
N ARG A 513 -10.40 2.03 12.84
CA ARG A 513 -11.04 2.76 11.73
C ARG A 513 -10.11 3.83 11.16
N GLN A 514 -9.48 4.63 12.01
CA GLN A 514 -8.52 5.64 11.57
C GLN A 514 -7.27 5.02 10.93
N ALA A 515 -6.79 3.88 11.43
CA ALA A 515 -5.59 3.21 10.93
C ALA A 515 -5.77 2.65 9.53
N ARG A 516 -6.98 2.22 9.14
CA ARG A 516 -7.30 1.80 7.77
C ARG A 516 -6.97 2.89 6.75
N PHE A 517 -7.04 4.16 7.14
CA PHE A 517 -6.73 5.31 6.30
C PHE A 517 -5.38 5.97 6.62
N SER A 518 -4.66 5.45 7.60
CA SER A 518 -3.37 6.02 8.02
C SER A 518 -2.21 5.52 7.17
N ALA A 519 -1.13 6.29 7.17
CA ALA A 519 0.08 5.95 6.46
C ALA A 519 0.72 4.65 6.97
N ALA A 520 1.13 3.78 6.04
CA ALA A 520 2.00 2.66 6.35
C ALA A 520 3.37 3.16 6.83
N PRO A 521 4.03 2.45 7.76
CA PRO A 521 5.36 2.86 8.22
C PRO A 521 6.38 2.79 7.08
N THR A 522 7.27 3.78 7.04
CA THR A 522 8.40 3.78 6.11
C THR A 522 9.45 2.78 6.60
N PRO A 523 10.06 1.96 5.71
CA PRO A 523 11.14 1.06 6.08
C PRO A 523 12.27 1.80 6.80
N ARG A 524 12.67 1.33 8.01
CA ARG A 524 13.71 2.00 8.81
C ARG A 524 15.06 1.29 8.72
N ARG A 525 15.11 0.00 8.95
CA ARG A 525 16.30 -0.84 8.88
C ARG A 525 15.90 -2.30 8.71
N GLY A 526 16.55 -3.03 7.79
CA GLY A 526 16.32 -4.45 7.58
C GLY A 526 16.19 -4.85 6.13
N ILE A 527 15.86 -6.13 5.92
CA ILE A 527 15.58 -6.73 4.63
C ILE A 527 14.07 -6.90 4.50
N TYR A 528 13.53 -6.42 3.40
CA TYR A 528 12.11 -6.41 3.09
C TYR A 528 11.85 -7.22 1.83
N LEU A 529 10.95 -8.19 1.93
CA LEU A 529 10.50 -9.03 0.84
C LEU A 529 9.17 -8.49 0.33
N LEU A 530 9.10 -8.17 -0.95
CA LEU A 530 7.92 -7.51 -1.54
C LEU A 530 7.74 -7.87 -3.01
N THR A 531 6.52 -7.81 -3.49
CA THR A 531 6.25 -7.85 -4.93
C THR A 531 6.56 -6.50 -5.58
N CYS A 532 6.67 -6.46 -6.92
CA CYS A 532 6.83 -5.21 -7.66
C CYS A 532 5.73 -4.18 -7.30
N HIS A 533 4.48 -4.61 -7.20
CA HIS A 533 3.35 -3.76 -6.80
C HIS A 533 3.48 -3.21 -5.38
N GLU A 534 3.84 -4.08 -4.41
CA GLU A 534 4.06 -3.68 -3.01
C GLU A 534 5.27 -2.74 -2.86
N GLY A 535 6.19 -2.77 -3.83
CA GLY A 535 7.37 -1.89 -3.91
C GLY A 535 7.04 -0.45 -4.28
N LYS A 536 5.93 -0.19 -4.96
CA LYS A 536 5.55 1.16 -5.38
C LYS A 536 5.42 2.11 -4.19
N GLY A 537 5.99 3.32 -4.31
CA GLY A 537 6.00 4.32 -3.24
C GLY A 537 6.97 4.03 -2.08
N LYS A 538 7.75 2.95 -2.13
CA LYS A 538 8.78 2.63 -1.13
C LYS A 538 10.18 2.86 -1.68
N GLU A 539 11.17 2.99 -0.80
CA GLU A 539 12.55 3.26 -1.19
C GLU A 539 13.52 2.49 -0.29
N PHE A 540 14.57 1.95 -0.90
CA PHE A 540 15.58 1.15 -0.24
C PHE A 540 16.98 1.61 -0.63
N ASP A 541 17.94 1.50 0.27
CA ASP A 541 19.33 1.81 -0.06
C ASP A 541 19.88 0.82 -1.11
N PHE A 542 19.47 -0.46 -1.01
CA PHE A 542 19.86 -1.52 -1.92
C PHE A 542 18.60 -2.29 -2.38
N VAL A 543 18.47 -2.50 -3.67
CA VAL A 543 17.41 -3.31 -4.27
C VAL A 543 18.00 -4.56 -4.91
N VAL A 544 17.38 -5.69 -4.65
CA VAL A 544 17.73 -6.99 -5.26
C VAL A 544 16.52 -7.48 -6.05
N LEU A 545 16.71 -7.75 -7.34
CA LEU A 545 15.75 -8.39 -8.24
C LEU A 545 16.22 -9.83 -8.51
N PRO A 546 15.77 -10.82 -7.72
CA PRO A 546 16.34 -12.16 -7.74
C PRO A 546 15.92 -13.03 -8.92
N TYR A 547 14.80 -12.69 -9.59
CA TYR A 547 14.18 -13.51 -10.63
C TYR A 547 13.76 -12.66 -11.83
N VAL A 548 14.72 -12.27 -12.67
CA VAL A 548 14.45 -11.56 -13.92
C VAL A 548 14.60 -12.52 -15.09
N SER A 549 13.49 -12.90 -15.69
CA SER A 549 13.40 -13.79 -16.85
C SER A 549 12.28 -13.32 -17.78
N ASP A 550 12.29 -13.80 -19.02
CA ASP A 550 11.22 -13.57 -19.97
C ASP A 550 9.86 -14.15 -19.52
N ASP A 551 9.88 -15.24 -18.73
CA ASP A 551 8.67 -15.79 -18.10
C ASP A 551 8.06 -14.87 -17.00
N ASN A 552 8.88 -13.99 -16.40
CA ASN A 552 8.48 -13.08 -15.32
C ASN A 552 8.30 -11.64 -15.78
N PHE A 553 9.05 -11.24 -16.80
CA PHE A 553 8.98 -9.90 -17.40
C PHE A 553 8.96 -10.08 -18.92
N GLU A 554 7.77 -10.34 -19.43
CA GLU A 554 7.50 -10.42 -20.85
C GLU A 554 7.81 -9.08 -21.54
N ASP A 555 7.97 -9.07 -22.87
CA ASP A 555 8.21 -7.82 -23.59
C ASP A 555 6.89 -7.07 -23.85
N ASP A 556 6.15 -6.80 -22.79
CA ASP A 556 4.92 -6.02 -22.79
C ASP A 556 5.05 -4.76 -21.93
N GLU A 557 4.11 -3.87 -22.08
CA GLU A 557 4.10 -2.58 -21.38
C GLU A 557 4.03 -2.76 -19.85
N GLU A 558 3.19 -3.67 -19.35
CA GLU A 558 3.05 -3.93 -17.92
C GLU A 558 4.37 -4.41 -17.31
N SER A 559 5.06 -5.34 -17.98
CA SER A 559 6.35 -5.86 -17.51
C SER A 559 7.44 -4.79 -17.52
N ARG A 560 7.46 -3.91 -18.53
CA ARG A 560 8.38 -2.76 -18.60
C ARG A 560 8.14 -1.80 -17.44
N GLN A 561 6.89 -1.47 -17.16
CA GLN A 561 6.50 -0.60 -16.05
C GLN A 561 6.86 -1.22 -14.68
N LEU A 562 6.58 -2.51 -14.48
CA LEU A 562 6.93 -3.21 -13.24
C LEU A 562 8.43 -3.33 -13.02
N LEU A 563 9.20 -3.55 -14.07
CA LEU A 563 10.67 -3.55 -14.02
C LEU A 563 11.17 -2.15 -13.63
N TYR A 564 10.66 -1.11 -14.27
CA TYR A 564 11.00 0.29 -13.97
C TYR A 564 10.65 0.67 -12.53
N VAL A 565 9.43 0.34 -12.07
CA VAL A 565 9.02 0.56 -10.69
C VAL A 565 10.01 -0.11 -9.74
N SER A 566 10.40 -1.36 -10.00
CA SER A 566 11.30 -2.13 -9.14
C SER A 566 12.71 -1.53 -9.10
N LEU A 567 13.29 -1.21 -10.25
CA LEU A 567 14.62 -0.60 -10.37
C LEU A 567 14.67 0.78 -9.69
N SER A 568 13.63 1.58 -9.89
CA SER A 568 13.54 2.93 -9.35
C SER A 568 13.35 3.00 -7.82
N ARG A 569 13.17 1.87 -7.14
CA ARG A 569 13.11 1.79 -5.66
C ARG A 569 14.47 1.94 -4.99
N ALA A 570 15.57 1.70 -5.72
CA ALA A 570 16.91 1.84 -5.19
C ALA A 570 17.29 3.31 -4.97
N ARG A 571 18.07 3.56 -3.91
CA ARG A 571 18.71 4.86 -3.65
C ARG A 571 20.18 4.85 -4.05
N ARG A 572 20.86 3.68 -3.96
CA ARG A 572 22.32 3.59 -4.12
C ARG A 572 22.78 2.43 -4.99
N TRP A 573 22.23 1.22 -4.75
CA TRP A 573 22.70 0.00 -5.43
C TRP A 573 21.54 -0.85 -5.90
N ILE A 574 21.78 -1.53 -7.01
CA ILE A 574 20.85 -2.50 -7.61
C ILE A 574 21.62 -3.79 -7.86
N LEU A 575 21.01 -4.93 -7.55
CA LEU A 575 21.46 -6.25 -7.98
C LEU A 575 20.35 -6.91 -8.79
N VAL A 576 20.66 -7.27 -10.03
CA VAL A 576 19.74 -7.98 -10.91
C VAL A 576 20.28 -9.39 -11.15
N ARG A 577 19.44 -10.41 -10.95
CA ARG A 577 19.77 -11.78 -11.39
C ARG A 577 18.94 -12.12 -12.61
N LEU A 578 19.64 -12.40 -13.70
CA LEU A 578 19.08 -12.73 -15.01
C LEU A 578 19.03 -14.25 -15.22
N ALA A 579 17.94 -14.73 -15.79
CA ALA A 579 17.82 -16.15 -16.16
C ALA A 579 18.70 -16.48 -17.37
N THR A 580 19.57 -17.47 -17.24
CA THR A 580 20.42 -17.94 -18.34
C THR A 580 19.56 -18.50 -19.47
N GLY A 581 19.72 -17.98 -20.67
CA GLY A 581 18.98 -18.40 -21.87
C GLY A 581 17.53 -17.89 -21.95
N LYS A 582 17.05 -17.18 -20.92
CA LYS A 582 15.69 -16.59 -20.84
C LYS A 582 15.74 -15.15 -20.33
N VAL A 583 16.62 -14.35 -20.90
CA VAL A 583 16.78 -12.94 -20.53
C VAL A 583 15.77 -12.09 -21.30
N PRO A 584 14.94 -11.26 -20.62
CA PRO A 584 14.03 -10.36 -21.29
C PRO A 584 14.77 -9.45 -22.29
N PRO A 585 14.25 -9.24 -23.52
CA PRO A 585 14.91 -8.38 -24.53
C PRO A 585 15.21 -6.98 -24.02
N ILE A 586 14.32 -6.43 -23.20
CA ILE A 586 14.49 -5.11 -22.59
C ILE A 586 15.75 -4.99 -21.72
N CYS A 587 16.21 -6.10 -21.12
CA CYS A 587 17.44 -6.10 -20.31
C CYS A 587 18.70 -5.84 -21.14
N GLN A 588 18.72 -6.23 -22.41
CA GLN A 588 19.83 -5.91 -23.34
C GLN A 588 19.86 -4.40 -23.59
N ARG A 589 18.72 -3.80 -23.89
CA ARG A 589 18.61 -2.36 -24.12
C ARG A 589 18.97 -1.53 -22.87
N LEU A 590 18.69 -2.07 -21.68
CA LEU A 590 19.09 -1.47 -20.39
C LEU A 590 20.57 -1.66 -20.06
N GLY A 591 21.36 -2.37 -20.90
CA GLY A 591 22.76 -2.67 -20.67
C GLY A 591 23.00 -3.62 -19.49
N LEU A 592 22.03 -4.46 -19.17
CA LEU A 592 22.11 -5.42 -18.06
C LEU A 592 22.70 -6.77 -18.50
N VAL A 593 22.93 -6.96 -19.79
CA VAL A 593 23.50 -8.18 -20.40
C VAL A 593 24.89 -7.88 -20.92
#